data_29fe96e0a4826cabf741fc41e3497604
#
_entry.id   29fe96e0a4826cabf741fc41e3497604
#
_cell.length_a   1.000
_cell.length_b   1.000
_cell.length_c   1.000
_cell.angle_alpha   90.00
_cell.angle_beta   90.00
_cell.angle_gamma   90.00
#
_symmetry.space_group_name_H-M   'P 1'
#
loop_
_entity.id
_entity.type
_entity.pdbx_description
1 polymer ?
#
loop_
_entity_poly.entity_id
_entity_poly.type
_entity_poly.pdbx_seq_one_letter_code
_entity_poly.pdbx_strand_id
1 'polypeptide(L)' 'MNDDRISDIRDGLTREQRVVLYVLHQLQRERGDANVPTPMLWGRVCEYFYISPEALTEMLAQLGARK' A
#
# COMPACT_ATOMS: atom_id res chain seq x y z
N MET A 1 -13.07 -12.51 -15.43
CA MET A 1 -12.30 -12.61 -15.43
C MET A 1 -11.50 -12.07 -14.74
N ASN A 2 -10.81 -11.95 -14.77
CA ASN A 2 -10.02 -11.68 -14.00
C ASN A 2 -9.11 -10.76 -14.34
N ASP A 3 -9.47 -9.61 -14.71
CA ASP A 3 -8.64 -8.52 -14.97
C ASP A 3 -7.77 -8.19 -13.82
N ASP A 4 -8.26 -8.29 -12.60
CA ASP A 4 -7.46 -8.03 -11.44
C ASP A 4 -6.29 -8.94 -11.37
N ARG A 5 -6.47 -10.20 -11.67
CA ARG A 5 -5.40 -11.12 -11.59
C ARG A 5 -4.38 -10.88 -12.65
N ILE A 6 -4.83 -10.51 -13.83
CA ILE A 6 -3.94 -10.20 -14.92
C ILE A 6 -3.12 -8.98 -14.59
N SER A 7 -3.77 -7.97 -14.02
CA SER A 7 -3.06 -6.77 -13.62
C SER A 7 -2.02 -7.07 -12.57
N ASP A 8 -2.37 -7.90 -11.60
CA ASP A 8 -1.43 -8.25 -10.55
C ASP A 8 -0.21 -8.91 -11.11
N ILE A 9 -0.38 -9.79 -12.06
CA ILE A 9 0.75 -10.47 -12.68
C ILE A 9 1.62 -9.47 -13.40
N ARG A 10 1.00 -8.56 -14.11
CA ARG A 10 1.73 -7.60 -14.90
C ARG A 10 2.50 -6.63 -14.03
N ASP A 11 1.86 -6.16 -12.96
CA ASP A 11 2.47 -5.19 -12.08
C ASP A 11 3.38 -5.84 -11.06
N GLY A 12 3.20 -7.11 -10.81
CA GLY A 12 3.92 -7.78 -9.75
C GLY A 12 3.45 -7.38 -8.38
N LEU A 13 2.22 -6.86 -8.26
CA LEU A 13 1.68 -6.43 -6.99
C LEU A 13 0.51 -7.31 -6.58
N THR A 14 0.43 -7.60 -5.29
CA THR A 14 -0.73 -8.30 -4.75
C THR A 14 -1.84 -7.31 -4.53
N ARG A 15 -3.02 -7.82 -4.22
CA ARG A 15 -4.15 -6.94 -3.92
C ARG A 15 -3.87 -6.09 -2.69
N GLU A 16 -3.26 -6.66 -1.68
CA GLU A 16 -2.93 -5.93 -0.47
C GLU A 16 -1.95 -4.80 -0.78
N GLN A 17 -0.96 -5.08 -1.60
CA GLN A 17 0.00 -4.06 -1.97
C GLN A 17 -0.66 -2.91 -2.73
N ARG A 18 -1.65 -3.23 -3.56
CA ARG A 18 -2.38 -2.19 -4.27
C ARG A 18 -3.16 -1.32 -3.33
N VAL A 19 -3.80 -1.92 -2.32
CA VAL A 19 -4.55 -1.15 -1.34
C VAL A 19 -3.59 -0.23 -0.57
N VAL A 20 -2.44 -0.74 -0.18
CA VAL A 20 -1.48 0.07 0.56
C VAL A 20 -1.03 1.25 -0.28
N LEU A 21 -0.73 1.03 -1.55
CA LEU A 21 -0.31 2.12 -2.41
C LEU A 21 -1.42 3.15 -2.61
N TYR A 22 -2.64 2.68 -2.77
CA TYR A 22 -3.78 3.56 -2.95
C TYR A 22 -3.94 4.46 -1.72
N VAL A 23 -3.89 3.85 -0.54
CA VAL A 23 -4.06 4.60 0.70
C VAL A 23 -2.90 5.57 0.89
N LEU A 24 -1.69 5.13 0.57
CA LEU A 24 -0.53 5.99 0.69
C LEU A 24 -0.69 7.23 -0.19
N HIS A 25 -1.11 7.05 -1.43
CA HIS A 25 -1.29 8.18 -2.33
C HIS A 25 -2.40 9.11 -1.85
N GLN A 26 -3.46 8.56 -1.29
CA GLN A 26 -4.52 9.38 -0.74
C GLN A 26 -4.01 10.25 0.40
N LEU A 27 -3.23 9.66 1.30
CA LEU A 27 -2.70 10.41 2.42
C LEU A 27 -1.72 11.47 1.96
N GLN A 28 -0.91 11.17 0.97
CA GLN A 28 0.01 12.15 0.42
C GLN A 28 -0.74 13.34 -0.14
N ARG A 29 -1.84 13.11 -0.80
CA ARG A 29 -2.65 14.19 -1.35
C ARG A 29 -3.29 15.01 -0.25
N GLU A 30 -3.82 14.34 0.76
CA GLU A 30 -4.48 15.04 1.87
C GLU A 30 -3.49 15.92 2.61
N ARG A 31 -2.26 15.44 2.77
CA ARG A 31 -1.26 16.19 3.52
C ARG A 31 -0.52 17.18 2.64
N GLY A 32 -0.59 17.03 1.36
CA GLY A 32 0.15 17.86 0.45
C GLY A 32 1.64 17.60 0.50
N ASP A 33 2.03 16.36 0.83
CA ASP A 33 3.40 16.06 1.14
C ASP A 33 3.61 14.57 0.92
N ALA A 34 4.73 14.17 0.42
CA ALA A 34 5.05 12.78 0.14
C ALA A 34 5.38 11.98 1.40
N ASN A 35 5.67 12.68 2.52
CA ASN A 35 6.05 11.99 3.72
C ASN A 35 4.84 11.62 4.54
N VAL A 36 4.56 10.35 4.68
CA VAL A 36 3.44 9.85 5.45
C VAL A 36 4.00 8.96 6.55
N PRO A 37 3.78 9.30 7.82
CA PRO A 37 4.28 8.44 8.91
C PRO A 37 3.63 7.07 8.83
N THR A 38 4.44 6.05 9.08
CA THR A 38 3.96 4.67 9.00
C THR A 38 2.76 4.40 9.91
N PRO A 39 2.74 4.89 11.16
CA PRO A 39 1.56 4.62 12.00
C PRO A 39 0.28 5.21 11.42
N MET A 40 0.36 6.36 10.76
CA MET A 40 -0.81 6.95 10.13
C MET A 40 -1.27 6.09 8.96
N LEU A 41 -0.32 5.64 8.14
CA LEU A 41 -0.64 4.77 7.03
C LEU A 41 -1.26 3.48 7.53
N TRP A 42 -0.68 2.89 8.58
CA TRP A 42 -1.18 1.64 9.13
C TRP A 42 -2.62 1.79 9.58
N GLY A 43 -2.93 2.84 10.32
CA GLY A 43 -4.29 3.03 10.80
C GLY A 43 -5.29 3.14 9.65
N ARG A 44 -4.91 3.81 8.58
CA ARG A 44 -5.81 3.97 7.45
C ARG A 44 -5.96 2.66 6.67
N VAL A 45 -4.86 1.92 6.49
CA VAL A 45 -4.91 0.65 5.77
C VAL A 45 -5.79 -0.35 6.51
N CYS A 46 -5.76 -0.33 7.83
CA CYS A 46 -6.55 -1.26 8.61
C CYS A 46 -8.05 -1.06 8.45
N GLU A 47 -8.46 0.06 7.87
CA GLU A 47 -9.88 0.26 7.54
C GLU A 47 -10.29 -0.61 6.36
N TYR A 48 -9.33 -1.06 5.57
CA TYR A 48 -9.61 -1.90 4.41
C TYR A 48 -9.40 -3.38 4.70
N PHE A 49 -8.32 -3.70 5.38
CA PHE A 49 -8.05 -5.07 5.81
C PHE A 49 -7.02 -5.02 6.93
N TYR A 50 -7.03 -6.03 7.79
CA TYR A 50 -6.08 -6.04 8.90
C TYR A 50 -4.70 -6.46 8.42
N ILE A 51 -3.67 -5.75 8.90
CA ILE A 51 -2.30 -6.09 8.63
C ILE A 51 -1.52 -5.67 9.86
N SER A 52 -0.54 -6.46 10.27
CA SER A 52 0.27 -6.07 11.42
C SER A 52 1.22 -4.95 11.02
N PRO A 53 1.65 -4.15 12.00
CA PRO A 53 2.60 -3.08 11.68
C PRO A 53 3.89 -3.59 11.08
N GLU A 54 4.35 -4.75 11.54
CA GLU A 54 5.59 -5.31 11.00
C GLU A 54 5.42 -5.73 9.55
N ALA A 55 4.27 -6.35 9.25
CA ALA A 55 4.02 -6.77 7.89
C ALA A 55 3.90 -5.57 6.95
N LEU A 56 3.28 -4.49 7.44
CA LEU A 56 3.17 -3.29 6.63
C LEU A 56 4.55 -2.69 6.37
N THR A 57 5.40 -2.65 7.39
CA THR A 57 6.75 -2.11 7.22
C THR A 57 7.53 -2.91 6.20
N GLU A 58 7.41 -4.23 6.26
CA GLU A 58 8.07 -5.08 5.28
C GLU A 58 7.54 -4.83 3.89
N MET A 59 6.24 -4.68 3.77
CA MET A 59 5.63 -4.44 2.48
C MET A 59 6.09 -3.11 1.90
N LEU A 60 6.21 -2.08 2.73
CA LEU A 60 6.69 -0.79 2.26
C LEU A 60 8.13 -0.89 1.79
N ALA A 61 8.96 -1.66 2.48
CA ALA A 61 10.33 -1.85 2.06
C ALA A 61 10.38 -2.55 0.70
N GLN A 62 9.54 -3.53 0.50
CA GLN A 62 9.49 -4.23 -0.78
C GLN A 62 9.04 -3.30 -1.89
N LEU A 63 8.04 -2.47 -1.62
CA LEU A 63 7.53 -1.55 -2.62
C LEU A 63 8.59 -0.50 -2.96
N GLY A 64 9.32 -0.05 -1.98
CA GLY A 64 10.40 0.89 -2.21
C GLY A 64 11.50 0.30 -3.05
N ALA A 65 11.81 -0.97 -2.82
CA ALA A 65 12.87 -1.63 -3.58
C ALA A 65 12.50 -1.84 -5.04
N ARG A 66 11.21 -1.81 -5.35
CA ARG A 66 10.79 -2.02 -6.72
C ARG A 66 10.99 -0.79 -7.58
N LYS A 67 11.28 0.31 -6.99
CA LYS A 67 11.51 1.48 -7.79
C LYS A 67 12.82 1.37 -8.50
#